data_c5213edef3ea288863a4f4aa5fb2a2c9
#
_entry.id   c5213edef3ea288863a4f4aa5fb2a2c9
#
_cell.length_a   1.000
_cell.length_b   1.000
_cell.length_c   1.000
_cell.angle_alpha   90.00
_cell.angle_beta   90.00
_cell.angle_gamma   90.00
#
_symmetry.space_group_name_H-M   'P 1'
#
loop_
_entity.id
_entity.type
_entity.pdbx_description
1 polymer ?
#
loop_
_entity_poly.entity_id
_entity_poly.type
_entity_poly.pdbx_seq_one_letter_code
_entity_poly.pdbx_strand_id
1 'polypeptide(L)'
;GMAVACGVLLFSSMTVSAQADQSIRVDLANQQKTVNAGLDCLGAASKAPDGVACENPDLATILLPSTELASHDSPSLLLPTFCQGTKASDSVPKPCNLTGKKSATKIALIGDSHSAQYMAPMLSLAKKNNWQIVSYSKGGCPLSYAERTHDVVLKDACKKWVKAAVQQLTTQGFDLVVTSQVSGTEWASGKTKSTIYAQ
;
A
#
# COMPACT_ATOMS: atom_id res chain seq x y z
N GLY A 1 46.08 -11.06 -20.37
CA GLY A 1 45.97 -10.20 -19.20
C GLY A 1 44.64 -9.51 -19.04
N MET A 2 43.83 -9.31 -20.10
CA MET A 2 42.53 -8.58 -20.04
C MET A 2 41.38 -9.41 -19.45
N ALA A 3 41.35 -10.73 -19.65
CA ALA A 3 40.25 -11.58 -19.18
C ALA A 3 40.19 -11.73 -17.65
N VAL A 4 41.33 -11.65 -16.96
CA VAL A 4 41.39 -11.75 -15.49
C VAL A 4 40.89 -10.48 -14.80
N ALA A 5 41.15 -9.31 -15.36
CA ALA A 5 40.70 -8.03 -14.80
C ALA A 5 39.18 -7.87 -14.86
N CYS A 6 38.50 -8.30 -15.94
CA CYS A 6 37.04 -8.28 -16.04
C CYS A 6 36.36 -9.23 -15.04
N GLY A 7 36.94 -10.41 -14.80
CA GLY A 7 36.41 -11.37 -13.82
C GLY A 7 36.42 -10.84 -12.39
N VAL A 8 37.51 -10.18 -11.99
CA VAL A 8 37.62 -9.60 -10.64
C VAL A 8 36.66 -8.44 -10.42
N LEU A 9 36.44 -7.60 -11.43
CA LEU A 9 35.47 -6.48 -11.32
C LEU A 9 34.01 -6.96 -11.24
N LEU A 10 33.67 -8.05 -11.96
CA LEU A 10 32.31 -8.62 -11.88
C LEU A 10 32.05 -9.31 -10.53
N PHE A 11 33.05 -10.02 -9.99
CA PHE A 11 32.93 -10.64 -8.66
C PHE A 11 32.81 -9.59 -7.54
N SER A 12 33.60 -8.52 -7.60
CA SER A 12 33.52 -7.47 -6.60
C SER A 12 32.18 -6.71 -6.64
N SER A 13 31.59 -6.48 -7.82
CA SER A 13 30.28 -5.83 -7.91
C SER A 13 29.15 -6.72 -7.38
N MET A 14 29.21 -8.03 -7.60
CA MET A 14 28.20 -8.98 -7.05
C MET A 14 28.29 -9.11 -5.52
N THR A 15 29.48 -9.05 -4.95
CA THR A 15 29.64 -9.12 -3.48
C THR A 15 29.16 -7.84 -2.79
N VAL A 16 29.40 -6.68 -3.38
CA VAL A 16 28.93 -5.39 -2.84
C VAL A 16 27.41 -5.30 -2.88
N SER A 17 26.76 -5.73 -3.97
CA SER A 17 25.29 -5.73 -4.04
C SER A 17 24.67 -6.71 -3.05
N ALA A 18 25.22 -7.89 -2.87
CA ALA A 18 24.74 -8.89 -1.91
C ALA A 18 24.90 -8.41 -0.46
N GLN A 19 25.98 -7.71 -0.14
CA GLN A 19 26.18 -7.11 1.19
C GLN A 19 25.20 -5.97 1.45
N ALA A 20 24.94 -5.11 0.45
CA ALA A 20 23.96 -4.04 0.56
C ALA A 20 22.55 -4.61 0.80
N ASP A 21 22.15 -5.64 0.06
CA ASP A 21 20.85 -6.32 0.27
C ASP A 21 20.73 -6.95 1.66
N GLN A 22 21.83 -7.52 2.17
CA GLN A 22 21.85 -8.10 3.51
C GLN A 22 21.72 -7.04 4.61
N SER A 23 22.41 -5.90 4.48
CA SER A 23 22.31 -4.81 5.43
C SER A 23 20.87 -4.24 5.47
N ILE A 24 20.26 -4.02 4.31
CA ILE A 24 18.86 -3.57 4.21
C ILE A 24 17.91 -4.54 4.93
N ARG A 25 18.09 -5.85 4.76
CA ARG A 25 17.24 -6.86 5.42
C ARG A 25 17.39 -6.85 6.95
N VAL A 26 18.63 -6.69 7.45
CA VAL A 26 18.90 -6.59 8.88
C VAL A 26 18.26 -5.34 9.47
N ASP A 27 18.37 -4.21 8.78
CA ASP A 27 17.80 -2.94 9.22
C ASP A 27 16.26 -2.98 9.20
N LEU A 28 15.64 -3.58 8.17
CA LEU A 28 14.20 -3.80 8.14
C LEU A 28 13.72 -4.67 9.31
N ALA A 29 14.46 -5.72 9.64
CA ALA A 29 14.14 -6.58 10.77
C ALA A 29 14.27 -5.84 12.11
N ASN A 30 15.28 -4.98 12.27
CA ASN A 30 15.47 -4.16 13.45
C ASN A 30 14.37 -3.10 13.60
N GLN A 31 13.99 -2.43 12.50
CA GLN A 31 12.87 -1.49 12.50
C GLN A 31 11.56 -2.19 12.89
N GLN A 32 11.28 -3.34 12.30
CA GLN A 32 10.08 -4.11 12.63
C GLN A 32 10.07 -4.52 14.11
N LYS A 33 11.22 -4.86 14.67
CA LYS A 33 11.36 -5.15 16.10
C LYS A 33 11.05 -3.91 16.96
N THR A 34 11.55 -2.73 16.57
CA THR A 34 11.28 -1.46 17.26
C THR A 34 9.80 -1.10 17.20
N VAL A 35 9.16 -1.24 16.03
CA VAL A 35 7.72 -1.01 15.87
C VAL A 35 6.90 -2.01 16.70
N ASN A 36 7.30 -3.28 16.71
CA ASN A 36 6.62 -4.34 17.47
C ASN A 36 6.82 -4.22 19.00
N ALA A 37 7.83 -3.48 19.44
CA ALA A 37 8.02 -3.18 20.87
C ALA A 37 6.91 -2.30 21.44
N GLY A 38 6.08 -1.71 20.57
CA GLY A 38 4.90 -0.95 21.00
C GLY A 38 5.26 0.35 21.71
N LEU A 39 6.28 1.05 21.21
CA LEU A 39 6.67 2.35 21.78
C LEU A 39 5.50 3.32 21.71
N ASP A 40 5.19 3.92 22.85
CA ASP A 40 4.17 4.96 22.96
C ASP A 40 4.52 6.13 22.02
N CYS A 41 3.50 6.79 21.50
CA CYS A 41 3.63 7.93 20.59
C CYS A 41 4.30 7.64 19.23
N LEU A 42 4.50 6.39 18.86
CA LEU A 42 5.08 6.03 17.57
C LEU A 42 4.00 5.97 16.46
N GLY A 43 4.29 6.58 15.31
CA GLY A 43 3.40 6.54 14.14
C GLY A 43 2.05 7.24 14.39
N ALA A 44 0.95 6.57 14.12
CA ALA A 44 -0.40 7.12 14.32
C ALA A 44 -0.71 7.47 15.78
N ALA A 45 -0.08 6.79 16.73
CA ALA A 45 -0.22 7.06 18.16
C ALA A 45 0.43 8.39 18.59
N SER A 46 1.23 9.04 17.73
CA SER A 46 1.77 10.37 17.98
C SER A 46 0.69 11.46 18.04
N LYS A 47 -0.50 11.16 17.51
CA LYS A 47 -1.66 12.05 17.55
C LYS A 47 -2.75 11.41 18.40
N ALA A 48 -2.90 11.90 19.63
CA ALA A 48 -3.98 11.46 20.48
C ALA A 48 -5.36 11.88 19.91
N PRO A 49 -6.43 11.13 20.19
CA PRO A 49 -7.78 11.44 19.72
C PRO A 49 -8.30 12.81 20.16
N ASP A 50 -7.80 13.34 21.28
CA ASP A 50 -8.12 14.63 21.84
C ASP A 50 -7.33 15.81 21.24
N GLY A 51 -6.41 15.51 20.30
CA GLY A 51 -5.55 16.51 19.65
C GLY A 51 -4.36 16.96 20.49
N VAL A 52 -4.14 16.40 21.68
CA VAL A 52 -2.94 16.65 22.49
C VAL A 52 -1.77 15.88 21.86
N ALA A 53 -0.63 16.57 21.69
CA ALA A 53 0.57 15.92 21.20
C ALA A 53 1.05 14.87 22.20
N CYS A 54 1.25 13.65 21.71
CA CYS A 54 1.84 12.60 22.51
C CYS A 54 3.36 12.76 22.48
N GLU A 55 3.98 12.86 23.65
CA GLU A 55 5.41 13.04 23.79
C GLU A 55 6.07 11.78 24.37
N ASN A 56 7.10 11.29 23.69
CA ASN A 56 7.94 10.19 24.16
C ASN A 56 9.40 10.53 23.89
N PRO A 57 10.18 10.87 24.95
CA PRO A 57 11.59 11.21 24.80
C PRO A 57 12.43 10.11 24.15
N ASP A 58 12.07 8.84 24.32
CA ASP A 58 12.78 7.70 23.75
C ASP A 58 12.75 7.71 22.21
N LEU A 59 11.79 8.41 21.62
CA LEU A 59 11.68 8.56 20.16
C LEU A 59 12.60 9.64 19.58
N ALA A 60 13.18 10.51 20.41
CA ALA A 60 13.97 11.65 19.94
C ALA A 60 15.22 11.24 19.12
N THR A 61 15.72 10.03 19.35
CA THR A 61 16.89 9.46 18.65
C THR A 61 16.52 8.36 17.66
N ILE A 62 15.24 8.06 17.50
CA ILE A 62 14.77 7.00 16.62
C ILE A 62 14.28 7.60 15.31
N LEU A 63 14.96 7.27 14.21
CA LEU A 63 14.53 7.62 12.86
C LEU A 63 13.96 6.37 12.18
N LEU A 64 12.63 6.37 11.89
CA LEU A 64 11.92 5.28 11.23
C LEU A 64 11.12 5.79 10.03
N PRO A 65 11.36 5.24 8.84
CA PRO A 65 12.49 4.38 8.47
C PRO A 65 13.82 5.14 8.52
N SER A 66 14.94 4.41 8.56
CA SER A 66 16.26 5.06 8.37
C SER A 66 16.35 5.68 6.97
N THR A 67 17.27 6.64 6.77
CA THR A 67 17.42 7.31 5.46
C THR A 67 17.76 6.33 4.34
N GLU A 68 18.54 5.29 4.64
CA GLU A 68 18.94 4.26 3.70
C GLU A 68 17.74 3.39 3.29
N LEU A 69 16.83 3.15 4.23
CA LEU A 69 15.67 2.28 4.01
C LEU A 69 14.45 3.01 3.46
N ALA A 70 14.38 4.33 3.55
CA ALA A 70 13.19 5.09 3.18
C ALA A 70 12.74 4.84 1.73
N SER A 71 13.68 4.63 0.80
CA SER A 71 13.39 4.29 -0.60
C SER A 71 12.89 2.86 -0.80
N HIS A 72 13.15 1.97 0.17
CA HIS A 72 12.77 0.56 0.15
C HIS A 72 11.57 0.25 1.04
N ASP A 73 11.16 1.21 1.88
CA ASP A 73 9.98 1.11 2.75
C ASP A 73 8.71 1.37 1.94
N SER A 74 8.36 0.41 1.11
CA SER A 74 7.14 0.44 0.29
C SER A 74 6.29 -0.81 0.52
N PRO A 75 4.97 -0.73 0.31
CA PRO A 75 4.08 -1.89 0.40
C PRO A 75 4.50 -3.07 -0.48
N SER A 76 5.20 -2.81 -1.59
CA SER A 76 5.69 -3.82 -2.52
C SER A 76 6.74 -4.77 -1.92
N LEU A 77 7.46 -4.35 -0.89
CA LEU A 77 8.41 -5.20 -0.16
C LEU A 77 7.72 -6.19 0.79
N LEU A 78 6.50 -5.87 1.22
CA LEU A 78 5.75 -6.63 2.21
C LEU A 78 4.66 -7.50 1.59
N LEU A 79 4.28 -7.23 0.34
CA LEU A 79 3.14 -7.84 -0.32
C LEU A 79 3.46 -8.24 -1.76
N PRO A 80 2.80 -9.28 -2.28
CA PRO A 80 2.93 -9.64 -3.67
C PRO A 80 2.52 -8.47 -4.57
N THR A 81 3.38 -8.04 -5.47
CA THR A 81 3.13 -6.93 -6.41
C THR A 81 1.92 -7.15 -7.31
N PHE A 82 1.47 -8.40 -7.46
CA PHE A 82 0.29 -8.76 -8.25
C PHE A 82 -1.05 -8.37 -7.60
N CYS A 83 -1.07 -7.98 -6.31
CA CYS A 83 -2.30 -7.52 -5.64
C CYS A 83 -2.75 -6.11 -6.04
N GLN A 84 -1.97 -5.43 -6.87
CA GLN A 84 -2.33 -4.13 -7.44
C GLN A 84 -2.32 -4.20 -8.97
N GLY A 85 -3.41 -3.77 -9.60
CA GLY A 85 -3.46 -3.55 -11.05
C GLY A 85 -2.59 -2.35 -11.43
N THR A 86 -1.53 -2.56 -12.22
CA THR A 86 -0.56 -1.51 -12.59
C THR A 86 -0.71 -1.04 -14.03
N LYS A 87 -1.33 -1.83 -14.90
CA LYS A 87 -1.53 -1.45 -16.31
C LYS A 87 -2.68 -0.46 -16.45
N ALA A 88 -2.45 0.64 -17.15
CA ALA A 88 -3.48 1.65 -17.43
C ALA A 88 -4.74 1.04 -18.09
N SER A 89 -4.56 0.07 -18.99
CA SER A 89 -5.63 -0.62 -19.73
C SER A 89 -6.42 -1.66 -18.94
N ASP A 90 -5.99 -2.04 -17.73
CA ASP A 90 -6.71 -3.03 -16.92
C ASP A 90 -8.12 -2.51 -16.58
N SER A 91 -9.14 -3.19 -17.10
CA SER A 91 -10.56 -2.81 -16.92
C SER A 91 -11.35 -3.81 -16.07
N VAL A 92 -10.71 -4.91 -15.67
CA VAL A 92 -11.33 -5.97 -14.87
C VAL A 92 -10.60 -6.07 -13.53
N PRO A 93 -11.33 -5.99 -12.40
CA PRO A 93 -10.73 -6.20 -11.08
C PRO A 93 -10.19 -7.61 -10.93
N LYS A 94 -8.99 -7.72 -10.37
CA LYS A 94 -8.39 -8.98 -9.94
C LYS A 94 -8.25 -8.94 -8.42
N PRO A 95 -9.30 -9.38 -7.68
CA PRO A 95 -9.26 -9.33 -6.23
C PRO A 95 -8.16 -10.24 -5.68
N CYS A 96 -7.48 -9.76 -4.66
CA CYS A 96 -6.39 -10.46 -4.00
C CYS A 96 -6.75 -10.73 -2.54
N ASN A 97 -6.88 -12.00 -2.16
CA ASN A 97 -7.07 -12.37 -0.77
C ASN A 97 -5.74 -12.25 -0.03
N LEU A 98 -5.53 -11.14 0.65
CA LEU A 98 -4.29 -10.82 1.36
C LEU A 98 -4.02 -11.77 2.53
N THR A 99 -5.06 -12.30 3.16
CA THR A 99 -4.92 -13.18 4.33
C THR A 99 -4.71 -14.64 3.97
N GLY A 100 -4.93 -15.01 2.71
CA GLY A 100 -4.82 -16.39 2.24
C GLY A 100 -5.86 -17.36 2.82
N LYS A 101 -6.75 -16.89 3.70
CA LYS A 101 -7.78 -17.71 4.37
C LYS A 101 -9.18 -17.13 4.16
N LYS A 102 -10.19 -17.95 4.42
CA LYS A 102 -11.57 -17.50 4.58
C LYS A 102 -11.85 -17.27 6.06
N SER A 103 -12.68 -16.30 6.36
CA SER A 103 -13.14 -15.99 7.72
C SER A 103 -14.60 -15.58 7.70
N ALA A 104 -15.27 -15.64 8.85
CA ALA A 104 -16.64 -15.18 9.00
C ALA A 104 -16.77 -13.68 8.74
N THR A 105 -15.77 -12.89 9.14
CA THR A 105 -15.73 -11.45 8.84
C THR A 105 -14.86 -11.20 7.62
N LYS A 106 -15.46 -10.68 6.57
CA LYS A 106 -14.85 -10.43 5.27
C LYS A 106 -14.84 -8.94 4.94
N ILE A 107 -13.66 -8.38 4.76
CA ILE A 107 -13.46 -6.95 4.54
C ILE A 107 -12.82 -6.73 3.17
N ALA A 108 -13.39 -5.82 2.39
CA ALA A 108 -12.79 -5.34 1.15
C ALA A 108 -11.94 -4.09 1.42
N LEU A 109 -10.72 -4.06 0.88
CA LEU A 109 -9.89 -2.86 0.78
C LEU A 109 -9.83 -2.45 -0.68
N ILE A 110 -10.39 -1.28 -1.03
CA ILE A 110 -10.51 -0.86 -2.43
C ILE A 110 -10.03 0.56 -2.64
N GLY A 111 -9.45 0.83 -3.81
CA GLY A 111 -9.05 2.16 -4.23
C GLY A 111 -7.88 2.17 -5.20
N ASP A 112 -7.23 3.33 -5.30
CA ASP A 112 -6.03 3.50 -6.12
C ASP A 112 -4.74 3.04 -5.39
N SER A 113 -3.57 3.53 -5.82
CA SER A 113 -2.29 3.18 -5.17
C SER A 113 -2.24 3.56 -3.69
N HIS A 114 -3.05 4.52 -3.23
CA HIS A 114 -3.11 4.88 -1.81
C HIS A 114 -3.81 3.81 -0.97
N SER A 115 -4.72 3.03 -1.55
CA SER A 115 -5.28 1.87 -0.84
C SER A 115 -4.22 0.79 -0.56
N ALA A 116 -3.21 0.67 -1.42
CA ALA A 116 -2.13 -0.29 -1.22
C ALA A 116 -1.30 -0.01 0.05
N GLN A 117 -1.20 1.26 0.47
CA GLN A 117 -0.50 1.65 1.69
C GLN A 117 -1.14 1.05 2.96
N TYR A 118 -2.44 0.76 2.90
CA TYR A 118 -3.18 0.18 4.01
C TYR A 118 -3.15 -1.35 4.06
N MET A 119 -2.56 -2.02 3.06
CA MET A 119 -2.53 -3.49 3.04
C MET A 119 -1.80 -4.07 4.26
N ALA A 120 -0.63 -3.54 4.62
CA ALA A 120 0.13 -4.02 5.77
C ALA A 120 -0.58 -3.76 7.12
N PRO A 121 -1.09 -2.56 7.43
CA PRO A 121 -1.92 -2.33 8.61
C PRO A 121 -3.16 -3.22 8.67
N MET A 122 -3.86 -3.39 7.54
CA MET A 122 -5.04 -4.26 7.47
C MET A 122 -4.71 -5.72 7.72
N LEU A 123 -3.57 -6.23 7.23
CA LEU A 123 -3.10 -7.57 7.54
C LEU A 123 -2.78 -7.76 9.03
N SER A 124 -2.18 -6.77 9.67
CA SER A 124 -1.92 -6.79 11.11
C SER A 124 -3.22 -6.89 11.91
N LEU A 125 -4.20 -6.05 11.57
CA LEU A 125 -5.53 -6.10 12.18
C LEU A 125 -6.26 -7.40 11.90
N ALA A 126 -6.17 -7.92 10.68
CA ALA A 126 -6.78 -9.18 10.27
C ALA A 126 -6.25 -10.37 11.08
N LYS A 127 -4.95 -10.40 11.34
CA LYS A 127 -4.31 -11.42 12.18
C LYS A 127 -4.85 -11.38 13.60
N LYS A 128 -4.97 -10.18 14.17
CA LYS A 128 -5.46 -9.96 15.55
C LYS A 128 -6.94 -10.31 15.71
N ASN A 129 -7.77 -9.99 14.71
CA ASN A 129 -9.22 -10.08 14.80
C ASN A 129 -9.81 -11.25 13.99
N ASN A 130 -8.97 -12.10 13.40
CA ASN A 130 -9.37 -13.21 12.56
C ASN A 130 -10.26 -12.78 11.37
N TRP A 131 -9.89 -11.70 10.66
CA TRP A 131 -10.60 -11.21 9.48
C TRP A 131 -10.04 -11.80 8.19
N GLN A 132 -10.89 -11.85 7.15
CA GLN A 132 -10.45 -12.04 5.77
C GLN A 132 -10.36 -10.67 5.09
N ILE A 133 -9.20 -10.34 4.52
CA ILE A 133 -9.00 -9.10 3.77
C ILE A 133 -8.86 -9.43 2.29
N VAL A 134 -9.70 -8.82 1.46
CA VAL A 134 -9.62 -8.92 0.01
C VAL A 134 -9.36 -7.53 -0.56
N SER A 135 -8.23 -7.39 -1.26
CA SER A 135 -7.83 -6.13 -1.87
C SER A 135 -8.31 -6.01 -3.31
N TYR A 136 -8.84 -4.84 -3.65
CA TYR A 136 -9.19 -4.36 -4.99
C TYR A 136 -8.41 -3.09 -5.25
N SER A 137 -7.15 -3.18 -5.64
CA SER A 137 -6.31 -2.01 -5.88
C SER A 137 -5.97 -1.87 -7.36
N LYS A 138 -6.15 -0.65 -7.90
CA LYS A 138 -5.74 -0.29 -9.25
C LYS A 138 -5.06 1.08 -9.24
N GLY A 139 -3.79 1.12 -9.67
CA GLY A 139 -3.02 2.36 -9.77
C GLY A 139 -3.77 3.46 -10.51
N GLY A 140 -3.85 4.63 -9.90
CA GLY A 140 -4.52 5.80 -10.47
C GLY A 140 -6.03 5.70 -10.65
N CYS A 141 -6.70 4.70 -10.04
CA CYS A 141 -8.13 4.48 -10.21
C CYS A 141 -8.87 4.55 -8.86
N PRO A 142 -9.31 5.71 -8.42
CA PRO A 142 -10.11 5.87 -7.21
C PRO A 142 -11.48 5.21 -7.37
N LEU A 143 -12.09 4.83 -6.25
CA LEU A 143 -13.46 4.30 -6.23
C LEU A 143 -14.46 5.44 -6.45
N SER A 144 -14.67 5.82 -7.71
CA SER A 144 -15.60 6.88 -8.09
C SER A 144 -16.10 6.69 -9.52
N TYR A 145 -17.35 7.03 -9.77
CA TYR A 145 -17.92 7.10 -11.11
C TYR A 145 -17.62 8.44 -11.83
N ALA A 146 -17.04 9.42 -11.13
CA ALA A 146 -16.67 10.68 -11.73
C ALA A 146 -15.56 10.50 -12.77
N GLU A 147 -15.63 11.25 -13.86
CA GLU A 147 -14.63 11.21 -14.93
C GLU A 147 -13.37 11.99 -14.53
N ARG A 148 -12.21 11.41 -14.80
CA ARG A 148 -10.91 12.07 -14.66
C ARG A 148 -10.58 12.89 -15.89
N THR A 149 -9.79 13.96 -15.72
CA THR A 149 -9.39 14.84 -16.83
C THR A 149 -8.25 14.28 -17.67
N HIS A 150 -7.38 13.46 -17.07
CA HIS A 150 -6.13 13.02 -17.70
C HIS A 150 -6.19 11.57 -18.17
N ASP A 151 -5.41 11.26 -19.20
CA ASP A 151 -5.16 9.91 -19.75
C ASP A 151 -6.44 9.15 -20.14
N VAL A 152 -6.79 9.22 -21.43
CA VAL A 152 -8.00 8.59 -21.98
C VAL A 152 -8.06 7.09 -21.73
N VAL A 153 -6.92 6.38 -21.90
CA VAL A 153 -6.87 4.91 -21.69
C VAL A 153 -7.14 4.55 -20.23
N LEU A 154 -6.50 5.26 -19.31
CA LEU A 154 -6.72 5.04 -17.89
C LEU A 154 -8.15 5.42 -17.48
N LYS A 155 -8.68 6.53 -18.02
CA LYS A 155 -10.05 7.00 -17.74
C LYS A 155 -11.10 5.94 -18.09
N ASP A 156 -11.06 5.41 -19.30
CA ASP A 156 -12.03 4.43 -19.78
C ASP A 156 -11.89 3.09 -19.09
N ALA A 157 -10.65 2.62 -18.88
CA ALA A 157 -10.37 1.41 -18.14
C ALA A 157 -10.81 1.52 -16.68
N CYS A 158 -10.56 2.68 -16.04
CA CYS A 158 -10.95 2.94 -14.66
C CYS A 158 -12.47 2.91 -14.48
N LYS A 159 -13.23 3.56 -15.38
CA LYS A 159 -14.70 3.55 -15.36
C LYS A 159 -15.27 2.12 -15.42
N LYS A 160 -14.73 1.29 -16.32
CA LYS A 160 -15.11 -0.12 -16.46
C LYS A 160 -14.72 -0.92 -15.22
N TRP A 161 -13.51 -0.68 -14.71
CA TRP A 161 -12.97 -1.37 -13.54
C TRP A 161 -13.80 -1.06 -12.29
N VAL A 162 -14.13 0.21 -12.03
CA VAL A 162 -14.97 0.62 -10.88
C VAL A 162 -16.33 -0.03 -10.96
N LYS A 163 -16.99 -0.02 -12.14
CA LYS A 163 -18.30 -0.67 -12.31
C LYS A 163 -18.24 -2.15 -11.98
N ALA A 164 -17.23 -2.86 -12.48
CA ALA A 164 -17.06 -4.28 -12.22
C ALA A 164 -16.68 -4.56 -10.76
N ALA A 165 -15.86 -3.70 -10.15
CA ALA A 165 -15.49 -3.82 -8.74
C ALA A 165 -16.70 -3.64 -7.83
N VAL A 166 -17.52 -2.62 -8.04
CA VAL A 166 -18.75 -2.40 -7.27
C VAL A 166 -19.70 -3.60 -7.41
N GLN A 167 -19.88 -4.14 -8.62
CA GLN A 167 -20.67 -5.34 -8.81
C GLN A 167 -20.14 -6.53 -8.01
N GLN A 168 -18.82 -6.74 -7.98
CA GLN A 168 -18.22 -7.80 -7.17
C GLN A 168 -18.39 -7.54 -5.67
N LEU A 169 -18.21 -6.31 -5.21
CA LEU A 169 -18.41 -5.95 -3.80
C LEU A 169 -19.83 -6.24 -3.33
N THR A 170 -20.84 -5.93 -4.15
CA THR A 170 -22.25 -6.14 -3.80
C THR A 170 -22.67 -7.60 -3.83
N THR A 171 -22.01 -8.43 -4.66
CA THR A 171 -22.38 -9.85 -4.84
C THR A 171 -21.59 -10.80 -3.96
N GLN A 172 -20.42 -10.42 -3.47
CA GLN A 172 -19.53 -11.33 -2.73
C GLN A 172 -19.71 -11.32 -1.20
N GLY A 173 -20.66 -10.57 -0.67
CA GLY A 173 -20.99 -10.56 0.76
C GLY A 173 -19.84 -10.09 1.63
N PHE A 174 -19.43 -8.83 1.49
CA PHE A 174 -18.48 -8.18 2.40
C PHE A 174 -19.23 -7.53 3.55
N ASP A 175 -18.70 -7.69 4.77
CA ASP A 175 -19.25 -7.06 5.99
C ASP A 175 -18.82 -5.59 6.07
N LEU A 176 -17.66 -5.24 5.51
CA LEU A 176 -17.12 -3.89 5.50
C LEU A 176 -16.35 -3.62 4.21
N VAL A 177 -16.50 -2.42 3.69
CA VAL A 177 -15.70 -1.88 2.58
C VAL A 177 -14.90 -0.69 3.08
N VAL A 178 -13.58 -0.79 3.01
CA VAL A 178 -12.64 0.28 3.35
C VAL A 178 -12.08 0.84 2.05
N THR A 179 -12.16 2.15 1.85
CA THR A 179 -11.61 2.79 0.66
C THR A 179 -10.56 3.83 1.02
N SER A 180 -9.53 3.92 0.18
CA SER A 180 -8.53 4.98 0.24
C SER A 180 -8.07 5.35 -1.15
N GLN A 181 -7.87 6.65 -1.38
CA GLN A 181 -7.54 7.19 -2.69
C GLN A 181 -6.80 8.52 -2.59
N VAL A 182 -6.07 8.86 -3.65
CA VAL A 182 -5.34 10.12 -3.72
C VAL A 182 -6.30 11.31 -3.68
N SER A 183 -6.02 12.28 -2.82
CA SER A 183 -6.84 13.49 -2.69
C SER A 183 -6.67 14.49 -3.85
N GLY A 184 -5.57 14.37 -4.63
CA GLY A 184 -5.20 15.25 -5.73
C GLY A 184 -5.79 14.90 -7.09
N THR A 185 -6.72 13.94 -7.19
CA THR A 185 -7.34 13.58 -8.46
C THR A 185 -8.10 14.76 -9.06
N GLU A 186 -7.80 15.10 -10.31
CA GLU A 186 -8.54 16.10 -11.07
C GLU A 186 -9.73 15.47 -11.79
N TRP A 187 -10.88 16.09 -11.65
CA TRP A 187 -12.15 15.61 -12.18
C TRP A 187 -12.66 16.50 -13.31
N ALA A 188 -13.18 15.89 -14.36
CA ALA A 188 -13.68 16.61 -15.54
C ALA A 188 -14.86 17.53 -15.26
N SER A 189 -15.61 17.28 -14.19
CA SER A 189 -16.80 18.06 -13.84
C SER A 189 -16.53 19.40 -13.18
N GLY A 190 -15.27 19.72 -12.86
CA GLY A 190 -14.91 20.92 -12.07
C GLY A 190 -15.49 20.95 -10.65
N LYS A 191 -16.14 19.88 -10.22
CA LYS A 191 -16.72 19.76 -8.87
C LYS A 191 -15.62 19.62 -7.82
N THR A 192 -15.87 20.18 -6.64
CA THR A 192 -14.96 20.04 -5.51
C THR A 192 -14.90 18.59 -5.02
N LYS A 193 -13.78 18.20 -4.42
CA LYS A 193 -13.56 16.84 -3.89
C LYS A 193 -14.68 16.37 -2.98
N SER A 194 -15.20 17.26 -2.13
CA SER A 194 -16.29 16.96 -1.18
C SER A 194 -17.61 16.56 -1.84
N THR A 195 -17.94 17.13 -3.00
CA THR A 195 -19.18 16.81 -3.73
C THR A 195 -19.09 15.49 -4.50
N ILE A 196 -17.90 15.00 -4.81
CA ILE A 196 -17.70 13.77 -5.58
C ILE A 196 -17.71 12.53 -4.70
N TYR A 197 -17.26 12.66 -3.46
CA TYR A 197 -17.23 11.56 -2.50
C TYR A 197 -18.50 11.45 -1.62
N ALA A 198 -19.38 12.42 -1.71
CA ALA A 198 -20.67 12.42 -1.00
C ALA A 198 -21.82 11.75 -1.78
N GLN A 199 -21.56 11.23 -2.97
CA GLN A 199 -22.49 10.46 -3.81
C GLN A 199 -22.19 8.96 -3.73
#